data_cadc13e842717bda27e4518d9e8d7848
#
_entry.id   cadc13e842717bda27e4518d9e8d7848
#
_cell.length_a   1.000
_cell.length_b   1.000
_cell.length_c   1.000
_cell.angle_alpha   90.00
_cell.angle_beta   90.00
_cell.angle_gamma   90.00
#
_symmetry.space_group_name_H-M   'P 1'
#
loop_
_entity.id
_entity.type
_entity.pdbx_description
1 polymer ?
#
loop_
_entity_poly.entity_id
_entity_poly.type
_entity_poly.pdbx_seq_one_letter_code
_entity_poly.pdbx_strand_id
1 'polypeptide(L)'
;MELGLLLWMLLTLTGSTSAVPEQYSTAVDWLSRYGYLPPPDPRTSQLQTKDGIEKAIRVMQRFGGVQETGVLDNATLKLMSTPRCSLPDIVGNEDMLRRKRRRKRYALSGLKWHKTDLTWSVHSYPSASLSPNMPDTLVDTILTHAFKAWSDAAPLTFRRLPGDSGRTAAGGDIRVTFARLLHNDGYPFDGQGGTLAHAFFPGRDEVAGDTHFDDDEIWSYGGLSSGSTDLFTVAVHEFGHALGLSHSSTDPSIMRPYYQGPVGDIQNFRLALDDKLAIQQLYGVKDGGPQGGVDPDLPRLPSPPPPRPTQPSDPLINERCQGGFDAVANIRGEVFFFKGEQFWRTKRDGSLVSLNPAQIKNFWFGLPPGTNKVDAVYERKSDSSIIFFIGSQYWVFKDTVAKSGYPRPLSEWGMRTKSGVLVDRVDAAFIWAHNGKTYLFSGGEFWRFDESRKGEQVTKQPESGYPRDNSLWVGVPTHMDDIISWGEGDAYFFKDNLYWVLQNGGLNQAVVTPKSIAVDWLRCPAPPPATSSPQSPKECLCDLNASSPFLRGSWLLLIFVILVINEFLRE
;
A
#
# COMPACT_ATOMS: atom_id res chain seq x y z
N MET A 1 -17.49 62.33 11.37
CA MET A 1 -16.99 61.47 10.30
C MET A 1 -15.74 60.66 10.70
N GLU A 2 -15.33 60.64 11.98
CA GLU A 2 -14.09 59.96 12.39
C GLU A 2 -14.30 58.63 13.19
N LEU A 3 -15.56 58.30 13.54
CA LEU A 3 -15.84 57.03 14.23
C LEU A 3 -16.06 55.83 13.30
N GLY A 4 -16.24 56.05 11.99
CA GLY A 4 -16.48 54.98 11.03
C GLY A 4 -15.21 54.33 10.48
N LEU A 5 -14.06 54.99 10.53
CA LEU A 5 -12.79 54.51 10.03
C LEU A 5 -12.02 53.62 11.03
N LEU A 6 -12.25 53.79 12.33
CA LEU A 6 -11.64 52.95 13.36
C LEU A 6 -12.31 51.57 13.49
N LEU A 7 -13.59 51.44 13.10
CA LEU A 7 -14.29 50.13 13.13
C LEU A 7 -13.95 49.28 11.90
N TRP A 8 -13.49 49.88 10.83
CA TRP A 8 -13.07 49.15 9.60
C TRP A 8 -11.65 48.63 9.69
N MET A 9 -10.78 49.24 10.50
CA MET A 9 -9.43 48.74 10.76
C MET A 9 -9.35 47.62 11.81
N LEU A 10 -10.38 47.42 12.63
CA LEU A 10 -10.46 46.35 13.63
C LEU A 10 -11.03 45.02 13.06
N LEU A 11 -11.61 45.05 11.85
CA LEU A 11 -12.20 43.88 11.20
C LEU A 11 -11.27 43.19 10.20
N THR A 12 -10.04 43.72 10.00
CA THR A 12 -9.04 43.10 9.09
C THR A 12 -7.93 42.32 9.82
N LEU A 13 -8.06 42.12 11.14
CA LEU A 13 -7.13 41.35 11.98
C LEU A 13 -7.71 40.01 12.46
N THR A 14 -8.75 39.50 11.81
CA THR A 14 -9.04 38.07 11.90
C THR A 14 -8.03 37.34 11.02
N GLY A 15 -6.87 37.07 11.61
CA GLY A 15 -5.88 36.18 11.03
C GLY A 15 -6.58 34.86 10.67
N SER A 16 -6.63 34.58 9.39
CA SER A 16 -6.93 33.26 8.87
C SER A 16 -5.96 32.31 9.54
N THR A 17 -6.38 31.63 10.59
CA THR A 17 -5.75 30.39 11.01
C THR A 17 -6.05 29.40 9.89
N SER A 18 -5.19 29.39 8.87
CA SER A 18 -5.20 28.31 7.87
C SER A 18 -5.01 27.03 8.64
N ALA A 19 -6.05 26.22 8.71
CA ALA A 19 -5.93 24.85 9.19
C ALA A 19 -4.76 24.21 8.45
N VAL A 20 -3.75 23.73 9.20
CA VAL A 20 -2.61 23.01 8.62
C VAL A 20 -3.22 21.81 7.89
N PRO A 21 -2.96 21.60 6.58
CA PRO A 21 -3.50 20.45 5.87
C PRO A 21 -3.20 19.17 6.64
N GLU A 22 -4.16 18.27 6.73
CA GLU A 22 -4.07 16.99 7.50
C GLU A 22 -2.80 16.19 7.14
N GLN A 23 -2.32 16.30 5.91
CA GLN A 23 -1.04 15.73 5.45
C GLN A 23 0.17 16.26 6.22
N TYR A 24 0.16 17.52 6.64
CA TYR A 24 1.25 18.09 7.43
C TYR A 24 1.26 17.57 8.86
N SER A 25 0.10 17.32 9.48
CA SER A 25 0.05 16.76 10.84
C SER A 25 0.60 15.34 10.87
N THR A 26 0.18 14.49 9.93
CA THR A 26 0.69 13.12 9.78
C THR A 26 2.20 13.10 9.50
N ALA A 27 2.67 14.03 8.67
CA ALA A 27 4.11 14.15 8.39
C ALA A 27 4.91 14.61 9.60
N VAL A 28 4.38 15.54 10.41
CA VAL A 28 5.03 16.00 11.65
C VAL A 28 5.13 14.85 12.66
N ASP A 29 4.08 14.06 12.83
CA ASP A 29 4.08 12.88 13.71
C ASP A 29 5.11 11.84 13.24
N TRP A 30 5.16 11.58 11.94
CA TRP A 30 6.14 10.69 11.33
C TRP A 30 7.58 11.20 11.54
N LEU A 31 7.83 12.48 11.26
CA LEU A 31 9.16 13.10 11.44
C LEU A 31 9.59 13.11 12.92
N SER A 32 8.65 13.27 13.85
CA SER A 32 8.91 13.17 15.28
C SER A 32 9.20 11.74 15.72
N ARG A 33 8.44 10.76 15.21
CA ARG A 33 8.63 9.33 15.49
C ARG A 33 10.05 8.88 15.13
N TYR A 34 10.58 9.33 14.00
CA TYR A 34 11.91 8.92 13.52
C TYR A 34 13.05 9.89 13.89
N GLY A 35 12.79 10.83 14.81
CA GLY A 35 13.80 11.69 15.41
C GLY A 35 14.22 12.91 14.59
N TYR A 36 13.57 13.20 13.47
CA TYR A 36 13.83 14.40 12.66
C TYR A 36 13.31 15.68 13.29
N LEU A 37 12.26 15.56 14.10
CA LEU A 37 11.71 16.63 14.92
C LEU A 37 11.74 16.22 16.39
N PRO A 38 11.91 17.18 17.33
CA PRO A 38 11.78 16.88 18.74
C PRO A 38 10.36 16.37 19.03
N PRO A 39 10.20 15.44 19.97
CA PRO A 39 8.87 14.98 20.38
C PRO A 39 8.05 16.16 20.89
N PRO A 40 6.72 16.17 20.66
CA PRO A 40 5.86 17.22 21.17
C PRO A 40 5.94 17.26 22.72
N ASP A 41 6.34 18.40 23.27
CA ASP A 41 6.33 18.60 24.72
C ASP A 41 4.91 19.05 25.15
N PRO A 42 4.19 18.21 25.92
CA PRO A 42 2.83 18.56 26.38
C PRO A 42 2.78 19.83 27.24
N ARG A 43 3.92 20.25 27.79
CA ARG A 43 3.99 21.41 28.72
C ARG A 43 4.19 22.74 27.99
N THR A 44 4.80 22.74 26.83
CA THR A 44 5.21 23.98 26.16
C THR A 44 4.36 24.33 24.95
N SER A 45 3.48 23.43 24.46
CA SER A 45 2.67 23.64 23.24
C SER A 45 3.47 24.26 22.08
N GLN A 46 4.78 23.97 22.02
CA GLN A 46 5.64 24.52 20.98
C GLN A 46 5.19 23.95 19.62
N LEU A 47 4.43 24.74 18.91
CA LEU A 47 4.12 24.49 17.52
C LEU A 47 5.45 24.42 16.74
N GLN A 48 5.62 23.34 16.01
CA GLN A 48 6.77 23.20 15.10
C GLN A 48 6.78 24.35 14.11
N THR A 49 7.90 25.05 13.99
CA THR A 49 7.99 26.15 13.04
C THR A 49 8.07 25.59 11.60
N LYS A 50 7.53 26.30 10.64
CA LYS A 50 7.61 25.93 9.22
C LYS A 50 9.06 25.64 8.79
N ASP A 51 10.00 26.50 9.18
CA ASP A 51 11.45 26.33 8.93
C ASP A 51 12.03 25.08 9.57
N GLY A 52 11.54 24.71 10.79
CA GLY A 52 11.92 23.47 11.46
C GLY A 52 11.47 22.24 10.71
N ILE A 53 10.22 22.24 10.23
CA ILE A 53 9.63 21.14 9.45
C ILE A 53 10.37 20.99 8.10
N GLU A 54 10.62 22.08 7.38
CA GLU A 54 11.36 22.06 6.11
C GLU A 54 12.78 21.49 6.29
N LYS A 55 13.47 21.83 7.38
CA LYS A 55 14.79 21.26 7.69
C LYS A 55 14.71 19.77 8.01
N ALA A 56 13.70 19.36 8.78
CA ALA A 56 13.48 17.96 9.10
C ALA A 56 13.21 17.13 7.83
N ILE A 57 12.36 17.64 6.93
CA ILE A 57 12.09 17.01 5.63
C ILE A 57 13.37 16.86 4.81
N ARG A 58 14.22 17.90 4.70
CA ARG A 58 15.50 17.79 3.97
C ARG A 58 16.42 16.72 4.54
N VAL A 59 16.49 16.62 5.86
CA VAL A 59 17.32 15.59 6.51
C VAL A 59 16.76 14.20 6.21
N MET A 60 15.45 14.00 6.32
CA MET A 60 14.79 12.75 5.99
C MET A 60 14.97 12.38 4.51
N GLN A 61 14.79 13.33 3.59
CA GLN A 61 15.03 13.13 2.15
C GLN A 61 16.47 12.66 1.87
N ARG A 62 17.46 13.18 2.61
CA ARG A 62 18.85 12.73 2.53
C ARG A 62 19.01 11.28 2.98
N PHE A 63 18.42 10.87 4.10
CA PHE A 63 18.43 9.47 4.55
C PHE A 63 17.76 8.54 3.52
N GLY A 64 16.68 8.99 2.89
CA GLY A 64 15.98 8.25 1.84
C GLY A 64 16.68 8.27 0.48
N GLY A 65 17.72 9.09 0.30
CA GLY A 65 18.42 9.22 -0.99
C GLY A 65 17.57 9.88 -2.08
N VAL A 66 16.57 10.68 -1.71
CA VAL A 66 15.76 11.49 -2.64
C VAL A 66 16.23 12.94 -2.64
N GLN A 67 15.78 13.73 -3.62
CA GLN A 67 16.16 15.13 -3.74
C GLN A 67 15.77 15.92 -2.48
N GLU A 68 16.71 16.70 -1.90
CA GLU A 68 16.51 17.49 -0.69
C GLU A 68 15.73 18.79 -0.97
N THR A 69 14.43 18.67 -1.28
CA THR A 69 13.56 19.81 -1.60
C THR A 69 13.07 20.56 -0.35
N GLY A 70 12.91 19.86 0.78
CA GLY A 70 12.36 20.41 2.01
C GLY A 70 10.84 20.54 2.01
N VAL A 71 10.17 19.98 1.01
CA VAL A 71 8.71 19.96 0.90
C VAL A 71 8.19 18.53 0.82
N LEU A 72 6.91 18.33 1.18
CA LEU A 72 6.23 17.05 1.07
C LEU A 72 5.78 16.82 -0.39
N ASP A 73 6.75 16.63 -1.27
CA ASP A 73 6.50 16.24 -2.65
C ASP A 73 6.17 14.74 -2.77
N ASN A 74 5.77 14.30 -3.96
CA ASN A 74 5.39 12.91 -4.21
C ASN A 74 6.52 11.90 -3.88
N ALA A 75 7.78 12.28 -4.11
CA ALA A 75 8.92 11.42 -3.79
C ALA A 75 9.09 11.29 -2.28
N THR A 76 8.91 12.37 -1.54
CA THR A 76 8.94 12.41 -0.08
C THR A 76 7.79 11.61 0.54
N LEU A 77 6.57 11.77 0.06
CA LEU A 77 5.41 11.02 0.52
C LEU A 77 5.55 9.52 0.24
N LYS A 78 6.07 9.17 -0.93
CA LYS A 78 6.39 7.79 -1.27
C LYS A 78 7.45 7.20 -0.32
N LEU A 79 8.47 7.97 0.01
CA LEU A 79 9.50 7.55 0.97
C LEU A 79 8.90 7.30 2.36
N MET A 80 8.01 8.17 2.84
CA MET A 80 7.32 8.01 4.12
C MET A 80 6.43 6.76 4.20
N SER A 81 5.96 6.28 3.05
CA SER A 81 5.15 5.05 2.95
C SER A 81 5.97 3.80 2.61
N THR A 82 7.29 3.92 2.44
CA THR A 82 8.16 2.77 2.17
C THR A 82 8.37 1.95 3.44
N PRO A 83 8.24 0.62 3.38
CA PRO A 83 8.53 -0.26 4.51
C PRO A 83 9.93 -0.02 5.07
N ARG A 84 10.06 -0.04 6.41
CA ARG A 84 11.30 0.36 7.07
C ARG A 84 11.50 -0.24 8.46
N CYS A 85 12.70 -0.12 8.98
CA CYS A 85 13.03 -0.31 10.39
C CYS A 85 12.34 0.76 11.25
N SER A 86 11.86 0.39 12.45
CA SER A 86 11.16 1.33 13.34
C SER A 86 12.08 2.22 14.17
N LEU A 87 13.36 1.94 14.22
CA LEU A 87 14.29 2.76 14.99
C LEU A 87 14.38 4.21 14.46
N PRO A 88 14.59 5.19 15.34
CA PRO A 88 14.82 6.56 14.92
C PRO A 88 16.10 6.70 14.08
N ASP A 89 16.03 7.50 13.03
CA ASP A 89 17.17 7.78 12.15
C ASP A 89 18.17 8.74 12.83
N ILE A 90 17.66 9.57 13.75
CA ILE A 90 18.47 10.52 14.52
C ILE A 90 18.29 10.22 16.01
N VAL A 91 19.35 9.75 16.62
CA VAL A 91 19.42 9.47 18.06
C VAL A 91 20.12 10.63 18.76
N GLY A 92 19.49 11.22 19.80
CA GLY A 92 20.08 12.31 20.57
C GLY A 92 19.87 13.71 19.96
N ASN A 93 18.64 14.17 19.92
CA ASN A 93 18.17 15.34 19.17
C ASN A 93 18.76 16.70 19.58
N GLU A 94 19.28 16.89 20.78
CA GLU A 94 19.71 18.23 21.23
C GLU A 94 21.12 18.65 20.76
N ASP A 95 22.00 17.70 20.48
CA ASP A 95 23.40 17.97 20.15
C ASP A 95 23.71 18.02 18.64
N MET A 96 22.92 17.39 17.79
CA MET A 96 23.20 17.29 16.35
C MET A 96 22.82 18.55 15.57
N LEU A 97 21.78 19.26 15.98
CA LEU A 97 21.38 20.53 15.36
C LEU A 97 22.33 21.69 15.71
N ARG A 98 23.12 21.58 16.80
CA ARG A 98 24.07 22.63 17.26
C ARG A 98 25.51 22.45 16.77
N ARG A 99 25.93 21.26 16.35
CA ARG A 99 27.32 21.01 15.96
C ARG A 99 27.57 21.05 14.46
N LYS A 100 27.86 22.22 13.93
CA LYS A 100 28.60 22.43 12.67
C LYS A 100 30.07 21.91 12.82
N ARG A 101 30.32 20.69 13.23
CA ARG A 101 31.71 20.18 13.23
C ARG A 101 31.79 18.66 13.08
N ARG A 102 32.50 18.26 12.00
CA ARG A 102 32.99 16.93 11.63
C ARG A 102 31.87 15.90 11.38
N ARG A 103 31.60 15.67 10.12
CA ARG A 103 30.90 14.47 9.63
C ARG A 103 31.57 13.25 10.26
N LYS A 104 30.93 12.60 11.25
CA LYS A 104 31.22 11.22 11.55
C LYS A 104 30.87 10.45 10.29
N ARG A 105 31.80 9.71 9.72
CA ARG A 105 31.65 8.98 8.45
C ARG A 105 30.72 7.79 8.59
N TYR A 106 30.39 7.36 9.81
CA TYR A 106 29.58 6.18 10.10
C TYR A 106 28.58 6.48 11.20
N ALA A 107 27.40 5.90 11.09
CA ALA A 107 26.34 6.02 12.09
C ALA A 107 26.59 5.01 13.23
N LEU A 108 27.13 5.47 14.35
CA LEU A 108 27.35 4.66 15.55
C LEU A 108 26.43 5.15 16.66
N SER A 109 25.73 4.23 17.34
CA SER A 109 24.95 4.54 18.55
C SER A 109 25.85 5.00 19.71
N GLY A 110 27.11 4.62 19.69
CA GLY A 110 28.07 4.79 20.78
C GLY A 110 28.05 3.63 21.78
N LEU A 111 27.16 2.68 21.61
CA LEU A 111 27.01 1.46 22.41
C LEU A 111 27.67 0.28 21.69
N LYS A 112 28.19 -0.68 22.43
CA LYS A 112 28.72 -1.93 21.90
C LYS A 112 28.76 -3.01 22.97
N TRP A 113 28.78 -4.26 22.56
CA TRP A 113 29.09 -5.36 23.48
C TRP A 113 30.54 -5.27 23.98
N HIS A 114 30.73 -5.60 25.23
CA HIS A 114 32.08 -5.66 25.82
C HIS A 114 32.79 -7.00 25.58
N LYS A 115 32.14 -7.91 24.89
CA LYS A 115 32.66 -9.22 24.47
C LYS A 115 32.45 -9.40 22.97
N THR A 116 33.17 -10.30 22.35
CA THR A 116 33.12 -10.61 20.92
C THR A 116 32.49 -11.97 20.63
N ASP A 117 32.35 -12.80 21.66
CA ASP A 117 31.66 -14.09 21.58
C ASP A 117 30.22 -13.94 22.08
N LEU A 118 29.28 -13.88 21.14
CA LEU A 118 27.88 -13.58 21.40
C LEU A 118 27.03 -14.81 21.18
N THR A 119 26.00 -14.95 21.99
CA THR A 119 25.02 -16.02 21.87
C THR A 119 23.68 -15.46 21.38
N TRP A 120 22.94 -16.26 20.61
CA TRP A 120 21.63 -15.87 20.14
C TRP A 120 20.63 -17.02 20.23
N SER A 121 19.35 -16.69 20.30
CA SER A 121 18.25 -17.67 20.35
C SER A 121 17.00 -17.15 19.64
N VAL A 122 16.14 -18.04 19.15
CA VAL A 122 14.85 -17.70 18.54
C VAL A 122 13.74 -18.11 19.51
N HIS A 123 12.92 -17.15 19.90
CA HIS A 123 11.81 -17.34 20.84
C HIS A 123 10.48 -17.61 20.14
N SER A 124 10.27 -17.08 18.95
CA SER A 124 9.11 -17.36 18.09
C SER A 124 9.50 -17.28 16.63
N TYR A 125 8.74 -17.96 15.79
CA TYR A 125 8.93 -18.04 14.34
C TYR A 125 7.79 -17.37 13.59
N PRO A 126 7.98 -17.02 12.30
CA PRO A 126 6.91 -16.41 11.50
C PRO A 126 5.71 -17.36 11.42
N SER A 127 4.52 -16.78 11.47
CA SER A 127 3.27 -17.54 11.31
C SER A 127 3.20 -18.28 9.99
N ALA A 128 3.01 -19.58 10.03
CA ALA A 128 2.85 -20.40 8.82
C ALA A 128 1.64 -20.01 7.96
N SER A 129 0.66 -19.32 8.53
CA SER A 129 -0.51 -18.78 7.80
C SER A 129 -0.16 -17.65 6.85
N LEU A 130 0.82 -16.81 7.18
CA LEU A 130 1.28 -15.68 6.37
C LEU A 130 2.56 -16.03 5.60
N SER A 131 3.42 -16.85 6.18
CA SER A 131 4.72 -17.22 5.64
C SER A 131 4.87 -18.75 5.50
N PRO A 132 4.03 -19.43 4.71
CA PRO A 132 3.95 -20.90 4.67
C PRO A 132 5.24 -21.55 4.14
N ASN A 133 6.08 -20.82 3.43
CA ASN A 133 7.34 -21.32 2.86
C ASN A 133 8.56 -20.99 3.75
N MET A 134 8.34 -20.63 5.01
CA MET A 134 9.37 -20.25 5.97
C MET A 134 9.36 -21.18 7.20
N PRO A 135 9.69 -22.48 7.04
CA PRO A 135 9.78 -23.37 8.16
C PRO A 135 10.91 -22.95 9.11
N ASP A 136 10.79 -23.26 10.40
CA ASP A 136 11.71 -22.87 11.47
C ASP A 136 13.18 -23.14 11.12
N THR A 137 13.47 -24.30 10.53
CA THR A 137 14.84 -24.68 10.13
C THR A 137 15.41 -23.77 9.03
N LEU A 138 14.57 -23.26 8.12
CA LEU A 138 14.99 -22.30 7.11
C LEU A 138 15.23 -20.93 7.74
N VAL A 139 14.34 -20.48 8.62
CA VAL A 139 14.51 -19.23 9.39
C VAL A 139 15.83 -19.28 10.16
N ASP A 140 16.09 -20.34 10.91
CA ASP A 140 17.36 -20.54 11.63
C ASP A 140 18.58 -20.43 10.73
N THR A 141 18.50 -21.04 9.56
CA THR A 141 19.59 -21.01 8.58
C THR A 141 19.80 -19.59 8.03
N ILE A 142 18.73 -18.88 7.71
CA ILE A 142 18.79 -17.48 7.22
C ILE A 142 19.42 -16.57 8.29
N LEU A 143 18.97 -16.67 9.54
CA LEU A 143 19.51 -15.87 10.65
C LEU A 143 20.98 -16.17 10.90
N THR A 144 21.38 -17.45 10.79
CA THR A 144 22.80 -17.84 10.90
C THR A 144 23.65 -17.16 9.82
N HIS A 145 23.17 -17.13 8.58
CA HIS A 145 23.87 -16.42 7.49
C HIS A 145 23.88 -14.89 7.70
N ALA A 146 22.82 -14.31 8.27
CA ALA A 146 22.79 -12.89 8.59
C ALA A 146 23.84 -12.52 9.66
N PHE A 147 24.00 -13.32 10.73
CA PHE A 147 25.09 -13.14 11.70
C PHE A 147 26.48 -13.35 11.07
N LYS A 148 26.57 -14.31 10.13
CA LYS A 148 27.84 -14.55 9.43
C LYS A 148 28.30 -13.33 8.63
N ALA A 149 27.40 -12.57 8.02
CA ALA A 149 27.76 -11.33 7.31
C ALA A 149 28.56 -10.36 8.20
N TRP A 150 28.20 -10.24 9.46
CA TRP A 150 28.91 -9.40 10.44
C TRP A 150 30.20 -10.03 10.95
N SER A 151 30.20 -11.35 11.21
CA SER A 151 31.41 -12.07 11.63
C SER A 151 32.49 -12.16 10.54
N ASP A 152 32.11 -12.06 9.28
CA ASP A 152 33.06 -11.97 8.17
C ASP A 152 33.78 -10.60 8.13
N ALA A 153 33.15 -9.57 8.66
CA ALA A 153 33.67 -8.19 8.63
C ALA A 153 34.44 -7.77 9.87
N ALA A 154 34.16 -8.37 11.04
CA ALA A 154 34.75 -8.01 12.33
C ALA A 154 35.07 -9.26 13.15
N PRO A 155 35.95 -9.19 14.21
CA PRO A 155 36.29 -10.33 15.07
C PRO A 155 35.16 -10.66 16.05
N LEU A 156 33.97 -11.00 15.49
CA LEU A 156 32.77 -11.43 16.22
C LEU A 156 32.51 -12.90 15.94
N THR A 157 32.08 -13.63 16.96
CA THR A 157 31.60 -15.01 16.84
C THR A 157 30.19 -15.08 17.38
N PHE A 158 29.34 -15.88 16.71
CA PHE A 158 27.95 -16.03 17.07
C PHE A 158 27.62 -17.49 17.27
N ARG A 159 27.13 -17.84 18.46
CA ARG A 159 26.75 -19.20 18.81
C ARG A 159 25.25 -19.25 19.11
N ARG A 160 24.54 -20.07 18.34
CA ARG A 160 23.13 -20.31 18.59
C ARG A 160 22.93 -21.14 19.86
N LEU A 161 22.00 -20.72 20.70
CA LEU A 161 21.51 -21.51 21.82
C LEU A 161 20.28 -22.30 21.37
N PRO A 162 20.06 -23.52 21.90
CA PRO A 162 18.82 -24.24 21.68
C PRO A 162 17.64 -23.37 22.12
N GLY A 163 16.62 -23.25 21.30
CA GLY A 163 15.38 -22.57 21.67
C GLY A 163 14.76 -23.31 22.86
N ASP A 164 14.56 -22.61 23.97
CA ASP A 164 13.90 -23.21 25.12
C ASP A 164 12.38 -23.13 24.92
N SER A 165 11.77 -24.27 24.71
CA SER A 165 10.31 -24.44 24.65
C SER A 165 9.65 -24.36 26.03
N GLY A 166 10.26 -23.70 27.01
CA GLY A 166 9.64 -23.54 28.30
C GLY A 166 10.55 -23.06 29.45
N ARG A 167 10.37 -21.85 29.85
CA ARG A 167 10.50 -21.37 31.24
C ARG A 167 11.88 -21.40 31.94
N THR A 168 13.01 -21.34 31.29
CA THR A 168 14.24 -21.00 31.99
C THR A 168 14.90 -19.77 31.37
N ALA A 169 15.29 -18.83 32.22
CA ALA A 169 15.74 -17.47 31.90
C ALA A 169 17.19 -17.42 31.35
N ALA A 170 17.59 -18.31 30.46
CA ALA A 170 18.89 -18.27 29.80
C ALA A 170 18.70 -17.94 28.31
N GLY A 171 18.10 -16.79 28.03
CA GLY A 171 18.11 -16.22 26.70
C GLY A 171 19.53 -15.86 26.28
N GLY A 172 19.86 -16.00 24.98
CA GLY A 172 21.12 -15.52 24.43
C GLY A 172 21.31 -14.01 24.62
N ASP A 173 22.47 -13.50 24.24
CA ASP A 173 22.75 -12.07 24.21
C ASP A 173 21.84 -11.34 23.22
N ILE A 174 21.44 -12.02 22.16
CA ILE A 174 20.51 -11.53 21.12
C ILE A 174 19.34 -12.50 21.05
N ARG A 175 18.15 -12.01 21.40
CA ARG A 175 16.91 -12.80 21.33
C ARG A 175 16.11 -12.36 20.10
N VAL A 176 15.75 -13.32 19.27
CA VAL A 176 14.95 -13.08 18.05
C VAL A 176 13.51 -13.50 18.31
N THR A 177 12.57 -12.61 18.03
CA THR A 177 11.15 -12.85 18.26
C THR A 177 10.35 -12.33 17.06
N PHE A 178 9.41 -13.15 16.56
CA PHE A 178 8.37 -12.70 15.64
C PHE A 178 7.13 -12.37 16.48
N ALA A 179 6.67 -11.11 16.41
CA ALA A 179 5.62 -10.59 17.27
C ALA A 179 4.66 -9.71 16.48
N ARG A 180 3.47 -9.45 17.03
CA ARG A 180 2.44 -8.63 16.38
C ARG A 180 2.06 -7.46 17.25
N LEU A 181 1.75 -6.34 16.63
CA LEU A 181 1.17 -5.17 17.30
C LEU A 181 1.87 -4.84 18.63
N LEU A 182 1.14 -4.84 19.75
CA LEU A 182 1.69 -4.61 21.10
C LEU A 182 2.37 -5.88 21.62
N HIS A 183 3.69 -5.84 21.86
CA HIS A 183 4.48 -6.99 22.33
C HIS A 183 5.40 -6.65 23.52
N ASN A 184 4.95 -5.69 24.35
CA ASN A 184 5.50 -5.36 25.67
C ASN A 184 6.91 -4.75 25.71
N ASP A 185 7.40 -4.19 24.62
CA ASP A 185 8.67 -3.48 24.55
C ASP A 185 8.54 -1.96 24.38
N GLY A 186 7.33 -1.46 24.26
CA GLY A 186 7.02 -0.04 24.07
C GLY A 186 7.09 0.44 22.62
N TYR A 187 7.40 -0.42 21.66
CA TYR A 187 7.52 -0.12 20.22
C TYR A 187 6.58 -0.99 19.39
N PRO A 188 5.27 -0.71 19.37
CA PRO A 188 4.31 -1.55 18.68
C PRO A 188 4.53 -1.59 17.18
N PHE A 189 4.28 -2.75 16.58
CA PHE A 189 4.17 -2.91 15.14
C PHE A 189 2.84 -2.36 14.62
N ASP A 190 2.77 -2.09 13.32
CA ASP A 190 1.64 -1.46 12.64
C ASP A 190 0.91 -2.40 11.66
N GLY A 191 1.27 -3.69 11.67
CA GLY A 191 0.72 -4.72 10.78
C GLY A 191 1.38 -4.68 9.40
N GLN A 192 0.83 -5.40 8.45
CA GLN A 192 1.45 -5.58 7.14
C GLN A 192 1.81 -4.26 6.44
N GLY A 193 3.08 -4.12 6.10
CA GLY A 193 3.66 -2.90 5.52
C GLY A 193 3.99 -1.86 6.60
N GLY A 194 4.77 -0.84 6.28
CA GLY A 194 5.21 0.16 7.26
C GLY A 194 6.44 -0.29 8.04
N THR A 195 6.28 -0.62 9.33
CA THR A 195 7.38 -1.08 10.19
C THR A 195 7.60 -2.59 10.03
N LEU A 196 8.78 -2.99 9.59
CA LEU A 196 9.12 -4.40 9.36
C LEU A 196 9.70 -5.09 10.58
N ALA A 197 10.55 -4.38 11.32
CA ALA A 197 11.31 -4.91 12.43
C ALA A 197 11.96 -3.78 13.25
N HIS A 198 12.54 -4.13 14.39
CA HIS A 198 13.45 -3.30 15.17
C HIS A 198 14.38 -4.16 16.03
N ALA A 199 15.50 -3.57 16.44
CA ALA A 199 16.40 -4.20 17.40
C ALA A 199 16.92 -3.18 18.43
N PHE A 200 17.16 -3.65 19.64
CA PHE A 200 17.70 -2.84 20.73
C PHE A 200 19.23 -2.82 20.69
N PHE A 201 19.80 -1.65 20.90
CA PHE A 201 21.25 -1.50 20.96
C PHE A 201 21.85 -2.29 22.14
N PRO A 202 23.15 -2.66 22.05
CA PRO A 202 23.87 -3.25 23.17
C PRO A 202 23.77 -2.39 24.43
N GLY A 203 23.56 -3.02 25.56
CA GLY A 203 23.38 -2.31 26.84
C GLY A 203 23.46 -3.24 28.05
N ARG A 204 22.93 -2.74 29.17
CA ARG A 204 22.78 -3.51 30.41
C ARG A 204 21.35 -3.87 30.72
N ASP A 205 20.42 -3.34 29.94
CA ASP A 205 18.99 -3.56 30.10
C ASP A 205 18.62 -4.95 29.61
N GLU A 206 17.53 -5.50 30.13
CA GLU A 206 17.06 -6.86 29.80
C GLU A 206 16.73 -7.03 28.30
N VAL A 207 16.36 -5.94 27.63
CA VAL A 207 16.02 -5.93 26.20
C VAL A 207 17.24 -5.64 25.29
N ALA A 208 18.45 -5.47 25.87
CA ALA A 208 19.64 -5.17 25.07
C ALA A 208 19.93 -6.31 24.07
N GLY A 209 20.03 -5.97 22.80
CA GLY A 209 20.26 -6.91 21.71
C GLY A 209 19.00 -7.64 21.21
N ASP A 210 17.84 -7.51 21.87
CA ASP A 210 16.60 -8.12 21.41
C ASP A 210 16.23 -7.60 20.03
N THR A 211 15.80 -8.51 19.16
CA THR A 211 15.48 -8.21 17.78
C THR A 211 14.08 -8.76 17.47
N HIS A 212 13.17 -7.87 17.12
CA HIS A 212 11.77 -8.20 16.87
C HIS A 212 11.42 -7.97 15.41
N PHE A 213 10.72 -8.94 14.82
CA PHE A 213 10.19 -8.91 13.47
C PHE A 213 8.67 -8.88 13.50
N ASP A 214 8.02 -8.09 12.65
CA ASP A 214 6.56 -8.05 12.56
C ASP A 214 6.03 -9.36 11.95
N ASP A 215 5.26 -10.13 12.73
CA ASP A 215 4.64 -11.38 12.28
C ASP A 215 3.36 -11.16 11.44
N ASP A 216 2.95 -9.92 11.22
CA ASP A 216 1.93 -9.57 10.24
C ASP A 216 2.51 -9.35 8.83
N GLU A 217 3.85 -9.35 8.68
CA GLU A 217 4.52 -9.33 7.39
C GLU A 217 4.55 -10.71 6.71
N ILE A 218 4.62 -10.70 5.39
CA ILE A 218 4.84 -11.92 4.59
C ILE A 218 6.34 -12.12 4.40
N TRP A 219 6.94 -12.92 5.26
CA TRP A 219 8.36 -13.22 5.19
C TRP A 219 8.68 -14.21 4.07
N SER A 220 9.79 -13.98 3.38
CA SER A 220 10.26 -14.81 2.27
C SER A 220 11.77 -14.98 2.28
N TYR A 221 12.23 -15.95 1.49
CA TYR A 221 13.62 -16.22 1.20
C TYR A 221 13.90 -16.04 -0.29
N GLY A 222 14.88 -15.21 -0.63
CA GLY A 222 15.32 -15.00 -2.02
C GLY A 222 14.36 -14.14 -2.86
N GLY A 223 13.44 -13.39 -2.27
CA GLY A 223 12.63 -12.36 -2.94
C GLY A 223 11.67 -12.88 -4.03
N LEU A 224 11.20 -14.10 -3.91
CA LEU A 224 10.50 -14.82 -5.00
C LEU A 224 9.01 -14.48 -5.15
N SER A 225 8.39 -13.75 -4.23
CA SER A 225 6.99 -13.37 -4.34
C SER A 225 6.81 -11.86 -4.27
N SER A 226 6.04 -11.33 -5.22
CA SER A 226 5.63 -9.92 -5.20
C SER A 226 4.85 -9.64 -3.91
N GLY A 227 5.28 -8.64 -3.15
CA GLY A 227 4.64 -8.22 -1.90
C GLY A 227 5.12 -8.95 -0.64
N SER A 228 6.15 -9.80 -0.73
CA SER A 228 6.83 -10.38 0.43
C SER A 228 8.10 -9.61 0.78
N THR A 229 8.48 -9.68 2.05
CA THR A 229 9.69 -9.07 2.60
C THR A 229 10.77 -10.13 2.77
N ASP A 230 11.97 -9.87 2.25
CA ASP A 230 13.10 -10.80 2.38
C ASP A 230 13.66 -10.79 3.80
N LEU A 231 13.54 -11.91 4.48
CA LEU A 231 13.96 -12.04 5.88
C LEU A 231 15.46 -11.82 6.06
N PHE A 232 16.29 -12.31 5.13
CA PHE A 232 17.74 -12.16 5.25
C PHE A 232 18.16 -10.69 5.24
N THR A 233 17.63 -9.92 4.29
CA THR A 233 17.93 -8.49 4.15
C THR A 233 17.60 -7.71 5.43
N VAL A 234 16.40 -7.95 5.97
CA VAL A 234 15.97 -7.27 7.21
C VAL A 234 16.76 -7.79 8.41
N ALA A 235 17.05 -9.09 8.51
CA ALA A 235 17.82 -9.64 9.62
C ALA A 235 19.26 -9.10 9.67
N VAL A 236 19.94 -8.98 8.53
CA VAL A 236 21.28 -8.36 8.48
C VAL A 236 21.22 -6.92 9.00
N HIS A 237 20.20 -6.15 8.58
CA HIS A 237 20.00 -4.78 9.05
C HIS A 237 19.79 -4.72 10.57
N GLU A 238 18.82 -5.46 11.09
CA GLU A 238 18.47 -5.42 12.53
C GLU A 238 19.61 -5.93 13.42
N PHE A 239 20.35 -6.95 12.97
CA PHE A 239 21.53 -7.39 13.70
C PHE A 239 22.64 -6.33 13.73
N GLY A 240 22.73 -5.47 12.72
CA GLY A 240 23.59 -4.29 12.78
C GLY A 240 23.25 -3.39 13.99
N HIS A 241 21.96 -3.17 14.26
CA HIS A 241 21.51 -2.44 15.45
C HIS A 241 21.83 -3.19 16.74
N ALA A 242 21.52 -4.48 16.80
CA ALA A 242 21.85 -5.33 17.94
C ALA A 242 23.36 -5.36 18.24
N LEU A 243 24.20 -4.99 17.27
CA LEU A 243 25.65 -4.84 17.42
C LEU A 243 26.11 -3.41 17.68
N GLY A 244 25.23 -2.41 17.67
CA GLY A 244 25.54 -1.02 18.02
C GLY A 244 25.65 -0.06 16.84
N LEU A 245 25.22 -0.43 15.65
CA LEU A 245 25.17 0.47 14.50
C LEU A 245 23.83 1.21 14.46
N SER A 246 23.84 2.49 14.15
CA SER A 246 22.64 3.29 13.84
C SER A 246 22.39 3.32 12.33
N HIS A 247 21.27 3.91 11.91
CA HIS A 247 20.96 4.07 10.49
C HIS A 247 22.05 4.87 9.75
N SER A 248 22.32 4.48 8.51
CA SER A 248 23.23 5.19 7.59
C SER A 248 22.45 5.92 6.49
N SER A 249 22.95 7.08 6.08
CA SER A 249 22.48 7.79 4.88
C SER A 249 23.35 7.51 3.64
N THR A 250 24.33 6.60 3.75
CA THR A 250 25.23 6.22 2.66
C THR A 250 24.55 5.22 1.73
N ASP A 251 24.81 5.32 0.43
CA ASP A 251 24.36 4.38 -0.58
C ASP A 251 25.59 3.84 -1.36
N PRO A 252 25.83 2.52 -1.39
CA PRO A 252 25.06 1.45 -0.75
C PRO A 252 25.43 1.28 0.74
N SER A 253 24.44 0.92 1.57
CA SER A 253 24.59 0.46 2.95
C SER A 253 23.38 -0.38 3.35
N ILE A 254 23.61 -1.50 4.05
CA ILE A 254 22.52 -2.31 4.60
C ILE A 254 21.83 -1.60 5.77
N MET A 255 22.53 -0.68 6.44
CA MET A 255 21.97 0.10 7.55
C MET A 255 21.12 1.29 7.12
N ARG A 256 20.69 1.39 5.86
CA ARG A 256 19.69 2.38 5.46
C ARG A 256 18.33 2.04 6.04
N PRO A 257 17.55 3.02 6.54
CA PRO A 257 16.33 2.76 7.29
C PRO A 257 15.19 2.16 6.43
N TYR A 258 15.22 2.37 5.12
CA TYR A 258 14.16 1.95 4.20
C TYR A 258 14.51 0.63 3.51
N TYR A 259 13.56 -0.29 3.48
CA TYR A 259 13.71 -1.55 2.78
C TYR A 259 13.81 -1.33 1.27
N GLN A 260 14.88 -1.83 0.66
CA GLN A 260 15.18 -1.63 -0.76
C GLN A 260 14.97 -2.89 -1.61
N GLY A 261 14.38 -3.92 -1.03
CA GLY A 261 14.26 -5.23 -1.66
C GLY A 261 15.35 -6.21 -1.23
N PRO A 262 15.29 -7.44 -1.74
CA PRO A 262 16.24 -8.50 -1.39
C PRO A 262 17.65 -8.16 -1.88
N VAL A 263 18.66 -8.48 -1.07
CA VAL A 263 20.08 -8.26 -1.40
C VAL A 263 20.65 -9.26 -2.42
N GLY A 264 19.86 -10.22 -2.87
CA GLY A 264 20.27 -11.20 -3.88
C GLY A 264 20.91 -12.46 -3.30
N ASP A 265 22.07 -12.86 -3.79
CA ASP A 265 22.73 -14.10 -3.38
C ASP A 265 23.25 -14.03 -1.94
N ILE A 266 22.51 -14.68 -1.03
CA ILE A 266 22.82 -14.70 0.41
C ILE A 266 24.15 -15.39 0.70
N GLN A 267 24.51 -16.43 -0.03
CA GLN A 267 25.75 -17.18 0.21
C GLN A 267 26.99 -16.34 -0.09
N ASN A 268 26.89 -15.47 -1.07
CA ASN A 268 27.98 -14.58 -1.48
C ASN A 268 27.78 -13.13 -1.01
N PHE A 269 26.77 -12.87 -0.17
CA PHE A 269 26.52 -11.53 0.36
C PHE A 269 27.76 -10.99 1.13
N ARG A 270 28.07 -9.73 0.90
CA ARG A 270 29.13 -8.99 1.60
C ARG A 270 28.63 -7.62 1.97
N LEU A 271 28.92 -7.20 3.18
CA LEU A 271 28.60 -5.86 3.65
C LEU A 271 29.23 -4.80 2.75
N ALA A 272 28.52 -3.73 2.49
CA ALA A 272 29.05 -2.55 1.83
C ALA A 272 30.20 -1.92 2.65
N LEU A 273 31.01 -1.10 2.01
CA LEU A 273 32.19 -0.52 2.65
C LEU A 273 31.83 0.30 3.89
N ASP A 274 30.72 1.04 3.85
CA ASP A 274 30.23 1.86 4.96
C ASP A 274 29.94 1.00 6.20
N ASP A 275 29.14 -0.05 6.01
CA ASP A 275 28.74 -0.99 7.08
C ASP A 275 29.95 -1.74 7.65
N LYS A 276 30.83 -2.21 6.74
CA LYS A 276 32.08 -2.89 7.12
C LYS A 276 32.97 -2.00 7.99
N LEU A 277 33.17 -0.75 7.57
CA LEU A 277 34.02 0.17 8.33
C LEU A 277 33.38 0.59 9.66
N ALA A 278 32.04 0.68 9.69
CA ALA A 278 31.29 0.98 10.90
C ALA A 278 31.45 -0.12 11.95
N ILE A 279 31.26 -1.38 11.59
CA ILE A 279 31.39 -2.50 12.53
C ILE A 279 32.86 -2.69 12.97
N GLN A 280 33.83 -2.48 12.08
CA GLN A 280 35.25 -2.52 12.40
C GLN A 280 35.67 -1.39 13.35
N GLN A 281 35.03 -0.24 13.28
CA GLN A 281 35.27 0.84 14.24
C GLN A 281 34.83 0.46 15.67
N LEU A 282 33.78 -0.35 15.81
CA LEU A 282 33.29 -0.81 17.11
C LEU A 282 34.10 -1.97 17.67
N TYR A 283 34.45 -2.96 16.85
CA TYR A 283 35.01 -4.24 17.32
C TYR A 283 36.40 -4.55 16.79
N GLY A 284 36.97 -3.70 15.94
CA GLY A 284 38.28 -3.92 15.35
C GLY A 284 38.23 -4.66 14.01
N VAL A 285 39.37 -4.76 13.37
CA VAL A 285 39.55 -5.48 12.11
C VAL A 285 39.86 -6.94 12.42
N LYS A 286 39.25 -7.86 11.67
CA LYS A 286 39.52 -9.30 11.79
C LYS A 286 40.94 -9.59 11.25
N ASP A 287 41.80 -10.11 12.08
CA ASP A 287 43.15 -10.54 11.69
C ASP A 287 43.07 -11.80 10.82
N GLY A 288 43.56 -11.73 9.60
CA GLY A 288 43.51 -12.80 8.60
C GLY A 288 42.74 -12.36 7.37
N GLY A 289 43.43 -12.39 6.21
CA GLY A 289 42.87 -11.95 4.92
C GLY A 289 41.57 -12.64 4.57
N PRO A 290 40.90 -12.23 3.47
CA PRO A 290 39.59 -12.74 3.09
C PRO A 290 39.68 -14.27 2.91
N GLN A 291 39.19 -15.03 3.89
CA GLN A 291 38.96 -16.45 3.73
C GLN A 291 37.71 -16.62 2.85
N GLY A 292 37.95 -16.68 1.54
CA GLY A 292 36.94 -17.05 0.55
C GLY A 292 36.60 -18.54 0.57
N GLY A 293 36.68 -19.21 1.72
CA GLY A 293 36.30 -20.61 1.90
C GLY A 293 34.85 -20.71 2.38
N VAL A 294 34.10 -21.62 1.79
CA VAL A 294 32.79 -22.05 2.33
C VAL A 294 33.09 -22.67 3.70
N ASP A 295 32.53 -22.06 4.76
CA ASP A 295 32.60 -22.62 6.12
C ASP A 295 31.87 -23.98 6.11
N PRO A 296 32.57 -25.10 6.37
CA PRO A 296 31.97 -26.44 6.29
C PRO A 296 30.89 -26.66 7.35
N ASP A 297 30.89 -25.89 8.44
CA ASP A 297 29.94 -26.00 9.55
C ASP A 297 28.72 -25.09 9.36
N LEU A 298 28.70 -24.25 8.30
CA LEU A 298 27.57 -23.38 8.04
C LEU A 298 26.41 -24.18 7.43
N PRO A 299 25.19 -24.07 7.99
CA PRO A 299 24.02 -24.74 7.42
C PRO A 299 23.81 -24.30 5.97
N ARG A 300 23.65 -25.28 5.09
CA ARG A 300 23.39 -24.98 3.65
C ARG A 300 21.99 -24.44 3.48
N LEU A 301 21.89 -23.27 2.88
CA LEU A 301 20.62 -22.77 2.41
C LEU A 301 20.10 -23.70 1.29
N PRO A 302 18.81 -24.06 1.29
CA PRO A 302 18.22 -24.67 0.12
C PRO A 302 18.45 -23.74 -1.07
N SER A 303 18.77 -24.30 -2.22
CA SER A 303 18.82 -23.49 -3.45
C SER A 303 17.49 -22.73 -3.54
N PRO A 304 17.51 -21.39 -3.79
CA PRO A 304 16.27 -20.68 -4.04
C PRO A 304 15.53 -21.49 -5.12
N PRO A 305 14.23 -21.77 -4.96
CA PRO A 305 13.49 -22.48 -6.00
C PRO A 305 13.77 -21.75 -7.31
N PRO A 306 14.08 -22.48 -8.41
CA PRO A 306 14.32 -21.84 -9.70
C PRO A 306 13.18 -20.90 -9.97
N PRO A 307 13.41 -19.69 -10.55
CA PRO A 307 12.35 -18.80 -10.92
C PRO A 307 11.33 -19.68 -11.66
N ARG A 308 10.16 -19.82 -11.03
CA ARG A 308 9.08 -20.68 -11.54
C ARG A 308 8.91 -20.28 -12.99
N PRO A 309 9.05 -21.20 -13.99
CA PRO A 309 8.70 -20.85 -15.36
C PRO A 309 7.36 -20.15 -15.27
N THR A 310 7.21 -18.99 -15.88
CA THR A 310 5.96 -18.24 -15.93
C THR A 310 4.85 -19.19 -16.33
N GLN A 311 4.32 -19.91 -15.33
CA GLN A 311 3.09 -20.65 -15.51
C GLN A 311 1.98 -19.61 -15.61
N PRO A 312 1.06 -19.78 -16.55
CA PRO A 312 -0.05 -18.87 -16.67
C PRO A 312 -0.86 -18.96 -15.37
N SER A 313 -0.98 -17.79 -14.72
CA SER A 313 -1.98 -17.48 -13.69
C SER A 313 -1.83 -18.14 -12.31
N ASP A 314 -1.24 -17.38 -11.39
CA ASP A 314 -1.68 -17.44 -10.00
C ASP A 314 -3.19 -17.15 -9.98
N PRO A 315 -4.04 -18.06 -9.47
CA PRO A 315 -5.50 -17.84 -9.43
C PRO A 315 -5.88 -16.51 -8.75
N LEU A 316 -5.12 -16.07 -7.75
CA LEU A 316 -5.34 -14.81 -7.01
C LEU A 316 -4.94 -13.57 -7.82
N ILE A 317 -3.90 -13.64 -8.65
CA ILE A 317 -3.56 -12.57 -9.61
C ILE A 317 -4.69 -12.42 -10.63
N ASN A 318 -5.27 -13.53 -11.09
CA ASN A 318 -6.39 -13.50 -12.04
C ASN A 318 -7.63 -12.82 -11.45
N GLU A 319 -8.01 -13.11 -10.22
CA GLU A 319 -9.25 -12.61 -9.62
C GLU A 319 -9.25 -11.08 -9.50
N ARG A 320 -8.17 -10.50 -8.97
CA ARG A 320 -7.96 -9.05 -8.84
C ARG A 320 -7.88 -8.36 -10.20
N CYS A 321 -7.20 -8.98 -11.16
CA CYS A 321 -6.91 -8.38 -12.45
C CYS A 321 -8.01 -8.60 -13.50
N GLN A 322 -8.98 -9.46 -13.22
CA GLN A 322 -10.13 -9.69 -14.09
C GLN A 322 -11.20 -8.59 -14.01
N GLY A 323 -11.14 -7.71 -12.99
CA GLY A 323 -12.18 -6.71 -12.75
C GLY A 323 -13.51 -7.35 -12.33
N GLY A 324 -14.63 -6.73 -12.70
CA GLY A 324 -15.97 -7.21 -12.32
C GLY A 324 -16.20 -7.09 -10.82
N PHE A 325 -15.90 -5.91 -10.24
CA PHE A 325 -16.16 -5.60 -8.85
C PHE A 325 -17.63 -5.34 -8.62
N ASP A 326 -18.15 -5.85 -7.52
CA ASP A 326 -19.56 -5.69 -7.13
C ASP A 326 -19.85 -4.26 -6.66
N ALA A 327 -18.91 -3.65 -5.93
CA ALA A 327 -18.99 -2.28 -5.45
C ALA A 327 -17.59 -1.67 -5.28
N VAL A 328 -17.50 -0.35 -5.39
CA VAL A 328 -16.28 0.44 -5.14
C VAL A 328 -16.63 1.62 -4.23
N ALA A 329 -15.96 1.75 -3.09
CA ALA A 329 -16.31 2.76 -2.09
C ALA A 329 -15.10 3.55 -1.59
N ASN A 330 -15.22 4.86 -1.47
CA ASN A 330 -14.28 5.68 -0.74
C ASN A 330 -14.72 5.78 0.73
N ILE A 331 -13.98 5.13 1.63
CA ILE A 331 -14.24 5.09 3.07
C ILE A 331 -13.01 5.63 3.78
N ARG A 332 -13.15 6.76 4.48
CA ARG A 332 -12.07 7.45 5.21
C ARG A 332 -10.83 7.78 4.36
N GLY A 333 -11.06 8.00 3.08
CA GLY A 333 -9.99 8.28 2.13
C GLY A 333 -9.22 7.05 1.65
N GLU A 334 -9.72 5.85 1.89
CA GLU A 334 -9.26 4.60 1.29
C GLU A 334 -10.31 4.08 0.31
N VAL A 335 -9.90 3.51 -0.81
CA VAL A 335 -10.84 2.96 -1.79
C VAL A 335 -10.92 1.45 -1.64
N PHE A 336 -12.11 0.96 -1.39
CA PHE A 336 -12.44 -0.46 -1.22
C PHE A 336 -13.06 -0.99 -2.52
N PHE A 337 -12.56 -2.12 -3.00
CA PHE A 337 -13.03 -2.84 -4.19
C PHE A 337 -13.63 -4.17 -3.73
N PHE A 338 -14.95 -4.27 -3.66
CA PHE A 338 -15.66 -5.47 -3.22
C PHE A 338 -15.89 -6.42 -4.38
N LYS A 339 -15.66 -7.72 -4.17
CA LYS A 339 -15.91 -8.78 -5.14
C LYS A 339 -16.21 -10.09 -4.44
N GLY A 340 -17.43 -10.59 -4.56
CA GLY A 340 -17.86 -11.78 -3.85
C GLY A 340 -17.76 -11.61 -2.32
N GLU A 341 -17.16 -12.57 -1.65
CA GLU A 341 -16.93 -12.55 -0.20
C GLU A 341 -15.70 -11.74 0.22
N GLN A 342 -15.02 -11.08 -0.70
CA GLN A 342 -13.71 -10.50 -0.54
C GLN A 342 -13.69 -9.01 -0.94
N PHE A 343 -12.63 -8.32 -0.51
CA PHE A 343 -12.35 -6.98 -0.99
C PHE A 343 -10.84 -6.69 -1.00
N TRP A 344 -10.43 -5.79 -1.89
CA TRP A 344 -9.12 -5.13 -1.88
C TRP A 344 -9.32 -3.68 -1.48
N ARG A 345 -8.29 -3.06 -0.94
CA ARG A 345 -8.32 -1.63 -0.64
C ARG A 345 -7.03 -0.93 -1.02
N THR A 346 -7.15 0.34 -1.40
CA THR A 346 -6.03 1.23 -1.64
C THR A 346 -5.97 2.29 -0.55
N LYS A 347 -4.77 2.71 -0.19
CA LYS A 347 -4.54 3.84 0.71
C LYS A 347 -4.93 5.16 0.03
N ARG A 348 -4.91 6.27 0.79
CA ARG A 348 -5.15 7.64 0.27
C ARG A 348 -4.22 8.03 -0.88
N ASP A 349 -3.01 7.54 -0.90
CA ASP A 349 -2.03 7.78 -1.97
C ASP A 349 -2.28 6.95 -3.23
N GLY A 350 -3.35 6.15 -3.27
CA GLY A 350 -3.67 5.22 -4.35
C GLY A 350 -2.84 3.94 -4.35
N SER A 351 -1.98 3.73 -3.34
CA SER A 351 -1.24 2.48 -3.22
C SER A 351 -2.12 1.34 -2.71
N LEU A 352 -2.00 0.15 -3.31
CA LEU A 352 -2.73 -1.04 -2.87
C LEU A 352 -2.19 -1.50 -1.50
N VAL A 353 -3.09 -1.74 -0.54
CA VAL A 353 -2.72 -2.17 0.82
C VAL A 353 -2.14 -3.57 0.81
N SER A 354 -2.76 -4.49 0.05
CA SER A 354 -2.32 -5.88 -0.08
C SER A 354 -2.69 -6.42 -1.45
N LEU A 355 -1.85 -7.30 -1.99
CA LEU A 355 -2.16 -8.06 -3.21
C LEU A 355 -3.22 -9.14 -2.94
N ASN A 356 -3.27 -9.65 -1.71
CA ASN A 356 -4.26 -10.62 -1.29
C ASN A 356 -5.53 -9.91 -0.82
N PRO A 357 -6.71 -10.44 -1.13
CA PRO A 357 -7.97 -9.87 -0.67
C PRO A 357 -8.19 -10.14 0.83
N ALA A 358 -8.88 -9.21 1.48
CA ALA A 358 -9.43 -9.42 2.81
C ALA A 358 -10.84 -10.02 2.71
N GLN A 359 -11.22 -10.83 3.69
CA GLN A 359 -12.57 -11.42 3.76
C GLN A 359 -13.55 -10.43 4.38
N ILE A 360 -14.71 -10.22 3.76
CA ILE A 360 -15.76 -9.33 4.28
C ILE A 360 -16.14 -9.70 5.73
N LYS A 361 -16.35 -10.98 6.00
CA LYS A 361 -16.75 -11.50 7.33
C LYS A 361 -15.74 -11.22 8.45
N ASN A 362 -14.47 -11.04 8.11
CA ASN A 362 -13.40 -10.80 9.09
C ASN A 362 -13.16 -9.31 9.37
N PHE A 363 -13.78 -8.44 8.59
CA PHE A 363 -13.59 -6.99 8.68
C PHE A 363 -14.90 -6.23 8.96
N TRP A 364 -16.01 -6.62 8.33
CA TRP A 364 -17.30 -5.95 8.43
C TRP A 364 -18.26 -6.74 9.32
N PHE A 365 -18.14 -6.54 10.65
CA PHE A 365 -18.89 -7.30 11.65
C PHE A 365 -20.37 -6.89 11.69
N GLY A 366 -21.26 -7.85 11.48
CA GLY A 366 -22.72 -7.66 11.50
C GLY A 366 -23.38 -7.77 10.12
N LEU A 367 -22.61 -8.00 9.06
CA LEU A 367 -23.17 -8.51 7.81
C LEU A 367 -23.53 -10.01 7.96
N PRO A 368 -24.53 -10.49 7.21
CA PRO A 368 -24.90 -11.90 7.24
C PRO A 368 -23.71 -12.83 6.92
N PRO A 369 -23.57 -13.96 7.60
CA PRO A 369 -22.60 -14.98 7.21
C PRO A 369 -22.83 -15.42 5.75
N GLY A 370 -21.76 -15.42 4.95
CA GLY A 370 -21.85 -15.77 3.51
C GLY A 370 -22.34 -14.63 2.63
N THR A 371 -22.26 -13.36 3.08
CA THR A 371 -22.41 -12.21 2.19
C THR A 371 -21.43 -12.31 1.03
N ASN A 372 -21.94 -12.63 -0.14
CA ASN A 372 -21.16 -12.88 -1.36
C ASN A 372 -21.33 -11.79 -2.43
N LYS A 373 -22.04 -10.72 -2.10
CA LYS A 373 -22.19 -9.54 -2.93
C LYS A 373 -22.55 -8.34 -2.08
N VAL A 374 -21.92 -7.21 -2.39
CA VAL A 374 -22.27 -5.88 -1.90
C VAL A 374 -22.68 -5.06 -3.11
N ASP A 375 -23.86 -4.45 -3.09
CA ASP A 375 -24.36 -3.74 -4.28
C ASP A 375 -23.85 -2.30 -4.35
N ALA A 376 -23.74 -1.59 -3.21
CA ALA A 376 -23.16 -0.25 -3.14
C ALA A 376 -22.74 0.09 -1.70
N VAL A 377 -21.74 0.96 -1.54
CA VAL A 377 -21.27 1.44 -0.23
C VAL A 377 -20.84 2.90 -0.32
N TYR A 378 -21.17 3.69 0.70
CA TYR A 378 -20.61 5.03 0.84
C TYR A 378 -20.43 5.44 2.30
N GLU A 379 -19.54 6.39 2.57
CA GLU A 379 -19.40 7.02 3.88
C GLU A 379 -20.17 8.32 3.93
N ARG A 380 -21.12 8.44 4.87
CA ARG A 380 -21.90 9.64 5.11
C ARG A 380 -21.07 10.70 5.81
N LYS A 381 -20.96 11.90 5.23
CA LYS A 381 -20.10 12.99 5.77
C LYS A 381 -20.57 13.56 7.10
N SER A 382 -21.88 13.55 7.38
CA SER A 382 -22.45 14.22 8.58
C SER A 382 -22.06 13.54 9.90
N ASP A 383 -21.85 12.22 9.91
CA ASP A 383 -21.55 11.43 11.12
C ASP A 383 -20.50 10.32 10.90
N SER A 384 -19.87 10.28 9.73
CA SER A 384 -18.90 9.25 9.32
C SER A 384 -19.44 7.81 9.47
N SER A 385 -20.76 7.64 9.36
CA SER A 385 -21.37 6.32 9.27
C SER A 385 -21.19 5.76 7.87
N ILE A 386 -20.87 4.45 7.77
CA ILE A 386 -20.71 3.76 6.50
C ILE A 386 -22.00 3.01 6.21
N ILE A 387 -22.57 3.24 5.03
CA ILE A 387 -23.84 2.66 4.61
C ILE A 387 -23.59 1.61 3.54
N PHE A 388 -24.01 0.37 3.81
CA PHE A 388 -23.98 -0.76 2.88
C PHE A 388 -25.37 -1.02 2.34
N PHE A 389 -25.48 -1.21 1.03
CA PHE A 389 -26.67 -1.70 0.36
C PHE A 389 -26.41 -3.12 -0.15
N ILE A 390 -27.30 -4.05 0.21
CA ILE A 390 -27.22 -5.45 -0.21
C ILE A 390 -28.66 -5.93 -0.49
N GLY A 391 -28.98 -6.16 -1.75
CA GLY A 391 -30.34 -6.48 -2.19
C GLY A 391 -31.35 -5.41 -1.77
N SER A 392 -32.45 -5.82 -1.20
CA SER A 392 -33.52 -4.93 -0.75
C SER A 392 -33.33 -4.38 0.68
N GLN A 393 -32.13 -4.46 1.21
CA GLN A 393 -31.81 -4.05 2.58
C GLN A 393 -30.59 -3.12 2.63
N TYR A 394 -30.45 -2.39 3.75
CA TYR A 394 -29.26 -1.59 4.02
C TYR A 394 -28.81 -1.72 5.48
N TRP A 395 -27.52 -1.55 5.69
CA TRP A 395 -26.85 -1.54 7.00
C TRP A 395 -26.20 -0.20 7.24
N VAL A 396 -26.13 0.21 8.50
CA VAL A 396 -25.35 1.38 8.93
C VAL A 396 -24.28 0.93 9.89
N PHE A 397 -23.04 1.20 9.56
CA PHE A 397 -21.87 0.88 10.34
C PHE A 397 -21.32 2.09 11.08
N LYS A 398 -20.82 1.86 12.27
CA LYS A 398 -19.87 2.72 12.95
C LYS A 398 -18.53 1.99 12.98
N ASP A 399 -17.53 2.59 12.34
CA ASP A 399 -16.27 1.88 12.05
C ASP A 399 -16.53 0.58 11.28
N THR A 400 -16.10 -0.56 11.76
CA THR A 400 -16.29 -1.87 11.12
C THR A 400 -17.45 -2.69 11.72
N VAL A 401 -18.25 -2.09 12.63
CA VAL A 401 -19.34 -2.79 13.34
C VAL A 401 -20.70 -2.22 12.94
N ALA A 402 -21.62 -3.07 12.54
CA ALA A 402 -23.00 -2.68 12.22
C ALA A 402 -23.71 -2.17 13.48
N LYS A 403 -24.44 -1.04 13.35
CA LYS A 403 -25.26 -0.51 14.43
C LYS A 403 -26.42 -1.46 14.75
N SER A 404 -26.85 -1.50 16.00
CA SER A 404 -28.01 -2.27 16.43
C SER A 404 -29.28 -1.78 15.70
N GLY A 405 -30.18 -2.72 15.38
CA GLY A 405 -31.42 -2.43 14.64
C GLY A 405 -31.27 -2.45 13.11
N TYR A 406 -30.13 -2.89 12.58
CA TYR A 406 -29.91 -3.17 11.17
C TYR A 406 -29.76 -4.70 10.92
N PRO A 407 -30.15 -5.20 9.73
CA PRO A 407 -30.55 -4.45 8.53
C PRO A 407 -31.96 -3.83 8.62
N ARG A 408 -32.17 -2.82 7.77
CA ARG A 408 -33.49 -2.22 7.52
C ARG A 408 -33.86 -2.30 6.03
N PRO A 409 -35.15 -2.27 5.71
CA PRO A 409 -35.58 -2.37 4.32
C PRO A 409 -35.22 -1.10 3.54
N LEU A 410 -34.74 -1.29 2.29
CA LEU A 410 -34.41 -0.21 1.36
C LEU A 410 -35.61 0.73 1.09
N SER A 411 -36.84 0.22 1.22
CA SER A 411 -38.09 1.01 1.05
C SER A 411 -38.17 2.25 1.96
N GLU A 412 -37.41 2.28 3.09
CA GLU A 412 -37.34 3.47 3.95
C GLU A 412 -36.71 4.70 3.25
N TRP A 413 -35.96 4.50 2.18
CA TRP A 413 -35.36 5.57 1.38
C TRP A 413 -36.36 6.24 0.41
N GLY A 414 -37.57 5.74 0.31
CA GLY A 414 -38.66 6.33 -0.47
C GLY A 414 -38.40 6.49 -1.97
N MET A 415 -37.39 5.80 -2.51
CA MET A 415 -37.01 5.86 -3.92
C MET A 415 -38.07 5.17 -4.78
N ARG A 416 -38.61 5.91 -5.75
CA ARG A 416 -39.54 5.39 -6.75
C ARG A 416 -39.06 5.79 -8.14
N THR A 417 -39.17 4.86 -9.08
CA THR A 417 -38.90 5.12 -10.50
C THR A 417 -39.89 6.15 -11.07
N LYS A 418 -39.63 6.71 -12.23
CA LYS A 418 -40.59 7.56 -12.96
C LYS A 418 -41.94 6.88 -13.22
N SER A 419 -41.95 5.55 -13.29
CA SER A 419 -43.18 4.74 -13.40
C SER A 419 -43.89 4.50 -12.05
N GLY A 420 -43.35 5.03 -10.93
CA GLY A 420 -43.93 4.89 -9.58
C GLY A 420 -43.56 3.59 -8.85
N VAL A 421 -42.76 2.70 -9.45
CA VAL A 421 -42.33 1.43 -8.85
C VAL A 421 -41.28 1.72 -7.76
N LEU A 422 -41.44 1.05 -6.62
CA LEU A 422 -40.47 1.17 -5.52
C LEU A 422 -39.16 0.50 -5.90
N VAL A 423 -38.04 1.17 -5.66
CA VAL A 423 -36.68 0.64 -5.90
C VAL A 423 -36.34 -0.42 -4.87
N ASP A 424 -35.84 -1.55 -5.31
CA ASP A 424 -35.53 -2.74 -4.51
C ASP A 424 -34.01 -3.05 -4.45
N ARG A 425 -33.17 -2.31 -5.22
CA ARG A 425 -31.71 -2.44 -5.21
C ARG A 425 -31.06 -1.10 -5.56
N VAL A 426 -29.90 -0.84 -4.98
CA VAL A 426 -29.01 0.29 -5.31
C VAL A 426 -27.81 -0.27 -6.08
N ASP A 427 -27.51 0.27 -7.25
CA ASP A 427 -26.39 -0.19 -8.08
C ASP A 427 -25.11 0.62 -7.82
N ALA A 428 -25.24 1.90 -7.40
CA ALA A 428 -24.12 2.77 -7.06
C ALA A 428 -24.53 3.83 -6.03
N ALA A 429 -23.59 4.23 -5.18
CA ALA A 429 -23.83 5.22 -4.14
C ALA A 429 -22.60 6.09 -3.88
N PHE A 430 -22.71 7.41 -3.97
CA PHE A 430 -21.61 8.29 -3.64
C PHE A 430 -22.07 9.65 -3.14
N ILE A 431 -21.16 10.37 -2.48
CA ILE A 431 -21.35 11.79 -2.15
C ILE A 431 -20.60 12.62 -3.18
N TRP A 432 -21.34 13.41 -3.95
CA TRP A 432 -20.72 14.30 -4.92
C TRP A 432 -20.01 15.45 -4.25
N ALA A 433 -18.70 15.53 -4.38
CA ALA A 433 -17.86 16.52 -3.68
C ALA A 433 -18.25 17.96 -4.03
N HIS A 434 -18.73 18.21 -5.26
CA HIS A 434 -19.14 19.54 -5.73
C HIS A 434 -20.28 20.19 -4.92
N ASN A 435 -21.21 19.40 -4.40
CA ASN A 435 -22.35 19.93 -3.63
C ASN A 435 -22.61 19.25 -2.28
N GLY A 436 -21.80 18.25 -1.92
CA GLY A 436 -21.91 17.52 -0.67
C GLY A 436 -23.17 16.67 -0.50
N LYS A 437 -23.94 16.45 -1.59
CA LYS A 437 -25.17 15.66 -1.56
C LYS A 437 -24.90 14.20 -1.88
N THR A 438 -25.73 13.33 -1.32
CA THR A 438 -25.70 11.89 -1.58
C THR A 438 -26.51 11.57 -2.84
N TYR A 439 -25.93 10.76 -3.69
CA TYR A 439 -26.57 10.27 -4.92
C TYR A 439 -26.63 8.75 -4.88
N LEU A 440 -27.83 8.20 -5.10
CA LEU A 440 -28.08 6.77 -5.20
C LEU A 440 -28.59 6.47 -6.62
N PHE A 441 -28.06 5.42 -7.23
CA PHE A 441 -28.38 5.00 -8.59
C PHE A 441 -29.03 3.63 -8.58
N SER A 442 -30.03 3.45 -9.43
CA SER A 442 -30.66 2.15 -9.69
C SER A 442 -31.17 2.09 -11.12
N GLY A 443 -30.75 1.08 -11.87
CA GLY A 443 -31.06 0.96 -13.28
C GLY A 443 -30.58 2.15 -14.09
N GLY A 444 -31.50 2.80 -14.80
CA GLY A 444 -31.20 4.00 -15.62
C GLY A 444 -31.43 5.35 -14.91
N GLU A 445 -31.75 5.35 -13.64
CA GLU A 445 -32.20 6.53 -12.89
C GLU A 445 -31.39 6.76 -11.63
N PHE A 446 -31.36 8.02 -11.13
CA PHE A 446 -30.70 8.38 -9.89
C PHE A 446 -31.54 9.34 -9.04
N TRP A 447 -31.32 9.28 -7.72
CA TRP A 447 -31.95 10.10 -6.70
C TRP A 447 -30.91 10.88 -5.94
N ARG A 448 -31.26 12.10 -5.50
CA ARG A 448 -30.41 12.95 -4.68
C ARG A 448 -31.02 13.13 -3.30
N PHE A 449 -30.15 13.07 -2.27
CA PHE A 449 -30.52 13.20 -0.87
C PHE A 449 -29.71 14.28 -0.17
N ASP A 450 -30.35 14.99 0.74
CA ASP A 450 -29.69 15.92 1.65
C ASP A 450 -29.49 15.27 3.03
N GLU A 451 -28.30 14.74 3.27
CA GLU A 451 -27.88 14.16 4.55
C GLU A 451 -27.03 15.10 5.41
N SER A 452 -27.03 16.41 5.14
CA SER A 452 -26.22 17.41 5.85
C SER A 452 -26.67 17.65 7.30
N ARG A 453 -27.91 17.26 7.65
CA ARG A 453 -28.46 17.43 9.02
C ARG A 453 -27.98 16.32 9.94
N LYS A 454 -27.47 16.73 11.13
CA LYS A 454 -27.01 15.79 12.17
C LYS A 454 -28.20 15.25 12.98
N GLY A 455 -28.17 13.95 13.32
CA GLY A 455 -29.09 13.30 14.24
C GLY A 455 -30.09 12.34 13.59
N GLU A 456 -31.01 11.78 14.38
CA GLU A 456 -32.03 10.80 13.98
C GLU A 456 -33.05 11.32 12.94
N GLN A 457 -33.01 12.62 12.61
CA GLN A 457 -33.91 13.27 11.65
C GLN A 457 -33.31 13.40 10.23
N VAL A 458 -32.34 12.57 9.86
CA VAL A 458 -31.95 12.46 8.44
C VAL A 458 -33.14 11.93 7.66
N THR A 459 -33.83 12.81 6.95
CA THR A 459 -34.95 12.42 6.10
C THR A 459 -34.41 11.59 4.94
N LYS A 460 -34.59 10.28 5.00
CA LYS A 460 -34.29 9.34 3.91
C LYS A 460 -35.36 9.46 2.80
N GLN A 461 -35.56 10.68 2.33
CA GLN A 461 -36.49 10.95 1.22
C GLN A 461 -35.73 11.68 0.10
N PRO A 462 -35.90 11.29 -1.14
CA PRO A 462 -35.32 11.98 -2.27
C PRO A 462 -35.74 13.45 -2.30
N GLU A 463 -34.85 14.33 -2.74
CA GLU A 463 -35.22 15.71 -3.02
C GLU A 463 -36.28 15.80 -4.14
N SER A 464 -37.10 16.86 -4.11
CA SER A 464 -38.12 17.10 -5.14
C SER A 464 -37.47 17.21 -6.53
N GLY A 465 -38.14 16.67 -7.56
CA GLY A 465 -37.65 16.65 -8.95
C GLY A 465 -36.73 15.46 -9.29
N TYR A 466 -36.66 14.43 -8.43
CA TYR A 466 -36.01 13.15 -8.66
C TYR A 466 -37.07 12.02 -8.72
N PRO A 467 -36.82 10.92 -9.46
CA PRO A 467 -35.54 10.55 -10.13
C PRO A 467 -35.24 11.34 -11.38
N ARG A 468 -33.95 11.35 -11.74
CA ARG A 468 -33.47 11.83 -13.04
C ARG A 468 -32.76 10.73 -13.79
N ASP A 469 -32.59 10.92 -15.08
CA ASP A 469 -31.97 9.96 -15.99
C ASP A 469 -30.46 9.98 -15.87
N ASN A 470 -29.79 8.82 -15.88
CA ASN A 470 -28.34 8.69 -15.83
C ASN A 470 -27.62 9.34 -17.00
N SER A 471 -28.31 9.55 -18.15
CA SER A 471 -27.75 10.25 -19.31
C SER A 471 -27.36 11.70 -19.06
N LEU A 472 -27.75 12.29 -17.93
CA LEU A 472 -27.29 13.61 -17.48
C LEU A 472 -25.80 13.64 -17.12
N TRP A 473 -25.20 12.50 -16.85
CA TRP A 473 -23.77 12.36 -16.62
C TRP A 473 -23.06 12.10 -17.95
N VAL A 474 -22.80 13.19 -18.71
CA VAL A 474 -22.25 13.10 -20.06
C VAL A 474 -20.79 12.63 -20.04
N GLY A 475 -20.45 11.71 -20.93
CA GLY A 475 -19.08 11.18 -21.09
C GLY A 475 -18.75 9.93 -20.28
N VAL A 476 -19.72 9.42 -19.50
CA VAL A 476 -19.57 8.19 -18.69
C VAL A 476 -20.68 7.20 -19.04
N PRO A 477 -20.55 5.90 -18.72
CA PRO A 477 -21.60 4.91 -18.95
C PRO A 477 -22.89 5.24 -18.21
N THR A 478 -24.03 4.97 -18.82
CA THR A 478 -25.36 5.16 -18.21
C THR A 478 -25.72 4.08 -17.17
N HIS A 479 -25.09 2.90 -17.27
CA HIS A 479 -25.19 1.80 -16.31
C HIS A 479 -23.82 1.56 -15.71
N MET A 480 -23.57 2.09 -14.53
CA MET A 480 -22.31 1.99 -13.81
C MET A 480 -22.43 0.96 -12.67
N ASP A 481 -21.32 0.36 -12.31
CA ASP A 481 -21.25 -0.59 -11.20
C ASP A 481 -21.06 0.12 -9.87
N ASP A 482 -20.30 1.23 -9.81
CA ASP A 482 -20.26 2.16 -8.68
C ASP A 482 -19.63 3.51 -9.06
N ILE A 483 -19.68 4.47 -8.12
CA ILE A 483 -19.13 5.83 -8.28
C ILE A 483 -18.50 6.26 -6.96
N ILE A 484 -17.32 6.88 -7.03
CA ILE A 484 -16.71 7.52 -5.86
C ILE A 484 -16.30 8.96 -6.16
N SER A 485 -16.24 9.80 -5.14
CA SER A 485 -15.46 11.04 -5.20
C SER A 485 -14.06 10.77 -4.66
N TRP A 486 -13.03 11.20 -5.41
CA TRP A 486 -11.63 11.00 -5.04
C TRP A 486 -10.78 12.21 -5.41
N GLY A 487 -9.66 12.45 -4.67
CA GLY A 487 -8.78 13.58 -4.92
C GLY A 487 -9.44 14.93 -4.63
N GLU A 488 -9.17 15.91 -5.47
CA GLU A 488 -9.62 17.31 -5.33
C GLU A 488 -11.11 17.52 -5.68
N GLY A 489 -11.91 16.44 -5.71
CA GLY A 489 -13.36 16.51 -5.98
C GLY A 489 -13.77 15.89 -7.30
N ASP A 490 -12.89 15.15 -7.94
CA ASP A 490 -13.18 14.38 -9.14
C ASP A 490 -14.18 13.25 -8.84
N ALA A 491 -15.05 12.94 -9.81
CA ALA A 491 -15.96 11.82 -9.74
C ALA A 491 -15.49 10.68 -10.65
N TYR A 492 -15.26 9.52 -10.04
CA TYR A 492 -14.79 8.30 -10.71
C TYR A 492 -15.94 7.34 -10.89
N PHE A 493 -16.26 7.00 -12.13
CA PHE A 493 -17.34 6.10 -12.53
C PHE A 493 -16.75 4.77 -12.94
N PHE A 494 -17.17 3.69 -12.30
CA PHE A 494 -16.66 2.34 -12.54
C PHE A 494 -17.67 1.52 -13.34
N LYS A 495 -17.18 0.77 -14.32
CA LYS A 495 -17.97 -0.19 -15.09
C LYS A 495 -17.08 -1.32 -15.59
N ASP A 496 -17.44 -2.54 -15.24
CA ASP A 496 -16.68 -3.76 -15.60
C ASP A 496 -15.19 -3.66 -15.17
N ASN A 497 -14.28 -3.53 -16.13
CA ASN A 497 -12.83 -3.44 -15.88
C ASN A 497 -12.28 -2.01 -16.08
N LEU A 498 -13.16 -1.05 -16.32
CA LEU A 498 -12.79 0.30 -16.71
C LEU A 498 -13.37 1.34 -15.74
N TYR A 499 -12.73 2.50 -15.72
CA TYR A 499 -13.27 3.65 -15.02
C TYR A 499 -13.08 4.94 -15.83
N TRP A 500 -13.95 5.89 -15.59
CA TRP A 500 -13.99 7.23 -16.21
C TRP A 500 -13.88 8.28 -15.12
N VAL A 501 -13.22 9.39 -15.39
CA VAL A 501 -13.04 10.48 -14.41
C VAL A 501 -13.66 11.77 -14.94
N LEU A 502 -14.68 12.26 -14.26
CA LEU A 502 -15.20 13.61 -14.46
C LEU A 502 -14.43 14.57 -13.55
N GLN A 503 -13.54 15.35 -14.15
CA GLN A 503 -12.70 16.30 -13.44
C GLN A 503 -13.53 17.42 -12.81
N ASN A 504 -13.20 17.78 -11.56
CA ASN A 504 -13.90 18.81 -10.78
C ASN A 504 -15.43 18.60 -10.70
N GLY A 505 -15.91 17.38 -10.87
CA GLY A 505 -17.35 17.06 -10.88
C GLY A 505 -18.13 17.71 -12.03
N GLY A 506 -17.48 18.14 -13.10
CA GLY A 506 -18.12 18.81 -14.25
C GLY A 506 -19.02 17.86 -15.06
N LEU A 507 -20.31 18.20 -15.21
CA LEU A 507 -21.30 17.37 -15.92
C LEU A 507 -21.15 17.37 -17.45
N ASN A 508 -20.38 18.28 -18.03
CA ASN A 508 -20.33 18.51 -19.48
C ASN A 508 -18.92 18.33 -20.05
N GLN A 509 -18.32 17.19 -19.86
CA GLN A 509 -17.01 16.88 -20.45
C GLN A 509 -17.21 16.09 -21.76
N ALA A 510 -16.85 16.71 -22.87
CA ALA A 510 -17.19 16.20 -24.21
C ALA A 510 -16.51 14.87 -24.59
N VAL A 511 -15.33 14.55 -24.01
CA VAL A 511 -14.63 13.28 -24.27
C VAL A 511 -13.94 12.83 -22.99
N VAL A 512 -14.41 11.72 -22.41
CA VAL A 512 -13.75 11.06 -21.28
C VAL A 512 -13.25 9.70 -21.74
N THR A 513 -11.92 9.52 -21.74
CA THR A 513 -11.32 8.24 -22.11
C THR A 513 -11.35 7.27 -20.92
N PRO A 514 -11.81 6.02 -21.11
CA PRO A 514 -11.75 5.01 -20.06
C PRO A 514 -10.33 4.61 -19.74
N LYS A 515 -10.11 4.28 -18.46
CA LYS A 515 -8.85 3.79 -17.91
C LYS A 515 -9.06 2.42 -17.29
N SER A 516 -7.97 1.68 -17.06
CA SER A 516 -8.04 0.32 -16.50
C SER A 516 -8.01 0.33 -14.98
N ILE A 517 -9.05 -0.24 -14.34
CA ILE A 517 -9.07 -0.46 -12.88
C ILE A 517 -7.90 -1.35 -12.46
N ALA A 518 -7.68 -2.43 -13.19
CA ALA A 518 -6.65 -3.42 -12.87
C ALA A 518 -5.24 -2.81 -12.86
N VAL A 519 -4.91 -1.97 -13.84
CA VAL A 519 -3.59 -1.35 -13.98
C VAL A 519 -3.40 -0.22 -12.97
N ASP A 520 -4.35 0.71 -12.92
CA ASP A 520 -4.16 1.97 -12.19
C ASP A 520 -4.42 1.84 -10.68
N TRP A 521 -5.36 0.98 -10.27
CA TRP A 521 -5.74 0.81 -8.87
C TRP A 521 -5.21 -0.47 -8.22
N LEU A 522 -5.12 -1.56 -9.00
CA LEU A 522 -4.84 -2.88 -8.45
C LEU A 522 -3.45 -3.43 -8.83
N ARG A 523 -2.61 -2.58 -9.43
CA ARG A 523 -1.23 -2.91 -9.80
C ARG A 523 -1.09 -4.20 -10.62
N CYS A 524 -2.00 -4.40 -11.55
CA CYS A 524 -1.89 -5.48 -12.52
C CYS A 524 -0.97 -5.08 -13.67
N PRO A 525 -0.26 -6.01 -14.28
CA PRO A 525 0.56 -5.72 -15.46
C PRO A 525 -0.33 -5.19 -16.59
N ALA A 526 0.14 -4.13 -17.26
CA ALA A 526 -0.55 -3.63 -18.46
C ALA A 526 -0.56 -4.74 -19.53
N PRO A 527 -1.66 -4.91 -20.28
CA PRO A 527 -1.67 -5.83 -21.39
C PRO A 527 -0.57 -5.43 -22.40
N PRO A 528 0.12 -6.40 -23.02
CA PRO A 528 1.12 -6.08 -24.03
C PRO A 528 0.48 -5.20 -25.12
N PRO A 529 1.20 -4.19 -25.64
CA PRO A 529 0.69 -3.39 -26.74
C PRO A 529 0.25 -4.32 -27.86
N ALA A 530 -0.96 -4.12 -28.40
CA ALA A 530 -1.47 -4.91 -29.51
C ALA A 530 -0.44 -4.83 -30.65
N THR A 531 0.36 -5.87 -30.80
CA THR A 531 1.22 -6.02 -31.97
C THR A 531 0.29 -6.04 -33.16
N SER A 532 0.49 -5.08 -34.06
CA SER A 532 -0.10 -5.06 -35.39
C SER A 532 -0.15 -6.50 -35.94
N SER A 533 -1.34 -6.88 -36.41
CA SER A 533 -1.72 -8.17 -37.00
C SER A 533 -0.58 -9.06 -37.48
N PRO A 534 -0.63 -10.38 -37.21
CA PRO A 534 0.36 -11.29 -37.71
C PRO A 534 0.36 -11.19 -39.26
N GLN A 535 1.49 -10.79 -39.80
CA GLN A 535 1.76 -11.02 -41.22
C GLN A 535 1.55 -12.51 -41.44
N SER A 536 0.70 -12.86 -42.40
CA SER A 536 0.49 -14.21 -42.88
C SER A 536 1.85 -14.93 -43.08
N PRO A 537 1.96 -16.22 -42.73
CA PRO A 537 3.18 -16.94 -42.94
C PRO A 537 3.55 -16.84 -44.41
N LYS A 538 4.79 -16.37 -44.69
CA LYS A 538 5.37 -16.54 -46.03
C LYS A 538 5.48 -18.04 -46.24
N GLU A 539 4.67 -18.57 -47.18
CA GLU A 539 4.80 -19.90 -47.69
C GLU A 539 6.22 -20.07 -48.26
N CYS A 540 6.93 -21.04 -47.74
CA CYS A 540 8.15 -21.53 -48.37
C CYS A 540 7.78 -22.14 -49.75
N LEU A 541 8.19 -21.49 -50.82
CA LEU A 541 8.17 -22.08 -52.15
C LEU A 541 9.21 -23.21 -52.18
N CYS A 542 8.74 -24.45 -52.14
CA CYS A 542 9.50 -25.58 -52.66
C CYS A 542 9.06 -25.83 -54.11
N ASP A 543 9.98 -25.57 -55.05
CA ASP A 543 9.83 -25.95 -56.45
C ASP A 543 9.63 -27.44 -56.57
N LEU A 544 8.53 -27.89 -57.18
CA LEU A 544 8.41 -29.14 -57.89
C LEU A 544 7.63 -28.92 -59.18
N ASN A 545 8.33 -29.01 -60.30
CA ASN A 545 7.81 -29.11 -61.65
C ASN A 545 6.75 -30.21 -61.79
N ALA A 546 5.57 -29.89 -62.34
CA ALA A 546 4.79 -30.72 -63.27
C ALA A 546 3.68 -29.94 -63.96
N SER A 547 3.77 -29.87 -65.23
CA SER A 547 2.86 -29.61 -66.37
C SER A 547 1.33 -29.62 -66.15
N SER A 548 0.72 -28.49 -66.54
CA SER A 548 -0.47 -28.23 -67.41
C SER A 548 -1.78 -29.02 -67.28
N PRO A 549 -2.93 -28.63 -67.96
CA PRO A 549 -3.46 -27.31 -68.26
C PRO A 549 -5.03 -27.22 -68.02
N PHE A 550 -5.64 -26.04 -68.35
CA PHE A 550 -7.09 -25.78 -68.57
C PHE A 550 -8.02 -25.61 -67.35
N LEU A 551 -8.58 -24.42 -67.19
CA LEU A 551 -9.86 -24.01 -67.76
C LEU A 551 -10.18 -22.52 -67.44
N ARG A 552 -10.46 -21.79 -68.52
CA ARG A 552 -11.16 -20.48 -68.50
C ARG A 552 -12.59 -20.63 -68.02
N GLY A 553 -13.09 -19.71 -67.24
CA GLY A 553 -14.55 -19.52 -67.09
C GLY A 553 -14.97 -18.91 -65.77
N SER A 554 -15.24 -17.66 -65.75
CA SER A 554 -16.37 -16.99 -65.11
C SER A 554 -16.10 -15.55 -64.71
N TRP A 555 -15.89 -14.72 -65.70
CA TRP A 555 -15.99 -13.26 -65.53
C TRP A 555 -17.42 -12.74 -65.96
N LEU A 556 -18.35 -13.61 -66.27
CA LEU A 556 -19.71 -13.26 -66.73
C LEU A 556 -20.77 -13.24 -65.63
N LEU A 557 -20.51 -13.73 -64.44
CA LEU A 557 -21.45 -13.73 -63.32
C LEU A 557 -21.45 -12.46 -62.46
N LEU A 558 -20.33 -11.67 -62.50
CA LEU A 558 -20.27 -10.41 -61.73
C LEU A 558 -20.94 -9.23 -62.43
N ILE A 559 -21.14 -9.27 -63.74
CA ILE A 559 -21.78 -8.20 -64.51
C ILE A 559 -23.33 -8.31 -64.41
N PHE A 560 -23.86 -9.52 -64.23
CA PHE A 560 -25.32 -9.70 -64.09
C PHE A 560 -25.88 -9.29 -62.77
N VAL A 561 -25.12 -9.35 -61.66
CA VAL A 561 -25.53 -8.93 -60.33
C VAL A 561 -25.53 -7.38 -60.20
N ILE A 562 -24.62 -6.70 -60.89
CA ILE A 562 -24.55 -5.22 -60.86
C ILE A 562 -25.69 -4.56 -61.70
N LEU A 563 -26.17 -5.24 -62.76
CA LEU A 563 -27.25 -4.72 -63.58
C LEU A 563 -28.66 -4.92 -62.95
N VAL A 564 -28.84 -5.96 -62.14
CA VAL A 564 -30.13 -6.22 -61.45
C VAL A 564 -30.29 -5.28 -60.22
N ILE A 565 -29.21 -4.86 -59.58
CA ILE A 565 -29.26 -3.93 -58.42
C ILE A 565 -29.54 -2.48 -58.86
N ASN A 566 -29.14 -2.10 -60.10
CA ASN A 566 -29.39 -0.75 -60.61
C ASN A 566 -30.82 -0.53 -61.18
N GLU A 567 -31.59 -1.60 -61.46
CA GLU A 567 -33.01 -1.46 -61.81
C GLU A 567 -33.95 -1.40 -60.60
N PHE A 568 -33.55 -1.96 -59.45
CA PHE A 568 -34.33 -1.91 -58.20
C PHE A 568 -34.21 -0.59 -57.41
N LEU A 569 -33.36 0.33 -57.83
CA LEU A 569 -33.19 1.66 -57.21
C LEU A 569 -33.79 2.80 -58.06
N ARG A 570 -34.61 2.48 -59.08
CA ARG A 570 -35.28 3.47 -59.96
C ARG A 570 -36.81 3.39 -60.00
N GLU A 571 -37.44 2.67 -59.03
CA GLU A 571 -38.87 2.84 -58.78
C GLU A 571 -39.14 3.41 -57.38
#